data_c59dda992b19a0473b24748836a3c5ed
#
_entry.id   c59dda992b19a0473b24748836a3c5ed
#
_cell.length_a   1.000
_cell.length_b   1.000
_cell.length_c   1.000
_cell.angle_alpha   90.00
_cell.angle_beta   90.00
_cell.angle_gamma   90.00
#
_symmetry.space_group_name_H-M   'P 1'
#
loop_
_entity.id
_entity.type
_entity.pdbx_description
1 polymer ?
#
loop_
_entity_poly.entity_id
_entity_poly.type
_entity_poly.pdbx_seq_one_letter_code
_entity_poly.pdbx_strand_id
1 'polypeptide(L)'
;MARVLEYLKNTQFGIPYGVNCLNVDAMGFELAIQYDCAFLQLDSVVGHVKPRDEPTLDAFFRLYRSRCQAFVMGGVRFKYQPVLSEHTVEEDLQIATTRCDGVCVTQDKTGQETSLEKIITFRRTLGDFPLFVCAGVTPENIASQLQYADGAVVGSYFKQGHKDSGDLCPEYVQQLMDAVQLARNSH
;
A
#
# COMPACT_ATOMS: atom_id res chain seq x y z
N MET A 1 -5.50 -17.82 -4.58
CA MET A 1 -5.70 -16.82 -3.50
C MET A 1 -6.79 -17.25 -2.53
N ALA A 2 -8.02 -17.54 -2.93
CA ALA A 2 -9.12 -17.95 -2.05
C ALA A 2 -8.76 -19.03 -1.03
N ARG A 3 -8.12 -20.15 -1.45
CA ARG A 3 -7.67 -21.22 -0.53
C ARG A 3 -6.70 -20.75 0.57
N VAL A 4 -5.84 -19.79 0.27
CA VAL A 4 -4.90 -19.22 1.25
C VAL A 4 -5.66 -18.36 2.26
N LEU A 5 -6.58 -17.52 1.80
CA LEU A 5 -7.40 -16.68 2.67
C LEU A 5 -8.34 -17.54 3.54
N GLU A 6 -8.92 -18.59 2.99
CA GLU A 6 -9.71 -19.56 3.75
C GLU A 6 -8.89 -20.25 4.84
N TYR A 7 -7.66 -20.66 4.54
CA TYR A 7 -6.74 -21.22 5.52
C TYR A 7 -6.40 -20.21 6.63
N LEU A 8 -6.06 -18.96 6.28
CA LEU A 8 -5.76 -17.92 7.24
C LEU A 8 -6.97 -17.60 8.15
N LYS A 9 -8.17 -17.49 7.58
CA LYS A 9 -9.41 -17.29 8.32
C LYS A 9 -9.67 -18.41 9.33
N ASN A 10 -9.46 -19.68 8.92
CA ASN A 10 -9.75 -20.84 9.76
C ASN A 10 -8.69 -21.10 10.83
N THR A 11 -7.44 -20.69 10.63
CA THR A 11 -6.34 -20.95 11.57
C THR A 11 -6.21 -19.93 12.69
N GLN A 12 -6.87 -18.78 12.58
CA GLN A 12 -6.89 -17.72 13.60
C GLN A 12 -5.50 -17.36 14.17
N PHE A 13 -4.52 -17.15 13.31
CA PHE A 13 -3.13 -16.85 13.70
C PHE A 13 -2.95 -15.60 14.58
N GLY A 14 -3.99 -14.80 14.79
CA GLY A 14 -3.92 -13.56 15.54
C GLY A 14 -3.15 -12.43 14.84
N ILE A 15 -2.67 -12.65 13.61
CA ILE A 15 -1.98 -11.64 12.80
C ILE A 15 -2.96 -11.12 11.76
N PRO A 16 -3.14 -9.79 11.63
CA PRO A 16 -3.94 -9.23 10.55
C PRO A 16 -3.42 -9.65 9.18
N TYR A 17 -4.31 -10.08 8.32
CA TYR A 17 -3.99 -10.40 6.93
C TYR A 17 -4.86 -9.60 5.97
N GLY A 18 -4.37 -9.41 4.76
CA GLY A 18 -5.04 -8.66 3.71
C GLY A 18 -4.84 -9.25 2.33
N VAL A 19 -5.40 -8.59 1.34
CA VAL A 19 -5.37 -9.04 -0.05
C VAL A 19 -5.02 -7.90 -1.00
N ASN A 20 -4.30 -8.23 -2.07
CA ASN A 20 -4.13 -7.40 -3.25
C ASN A 20 -4.41 -8.25 -4.50
N CYS A 21 -5.31 -7.81 -5.35
CA CYS A 21 -5.60 -8.42 -6.65
C CYS A 21 -5.19 -7.43 -7.74
N LEU A 22 -3.97 -7.58 -8.26
CA LEU A 22 -3.39 -6.69 -9.27
C LEU A 22 -4.38 -6.40 -10.40
N ASN A 23 -4.71 -5.13 -10.59
CA ASN A 23 -5.61 -4.62 -11.65
C ASN A 23 -7.04 -5.19 -11.64
N VAL A 24 -7.46 -5.88 -10.57
CA VAL A 24 -8.82 -6.45 -10.44
C VAL A 24 -9.44 -6.00 -9.10
N ASP A 25 -9.70 -4.70 -8.98
CA ASP A 25 -10.14 -4.06 -7.73
C ASP A 25 -11.41 -4.70 -7.15
N ALA A 26 -12.41 -5.01 -8.01
CA ALA A 26 -13.64 -5.66 -7.58
C ALA A 26 -13.39 -7.03 -6.94
N MET A 27 -12.49 -7.83 -7.50
CA MET A 27 -12.09 -9.12 -6.92
C MET A 27 -11.41 -8.94 -5.56
N GLY A 28 -10.56 -7.90 -5.43
CA GLY A 28 -9.93 -7.55 -4.16
C GLY A 28 -10.96 -7.26 -3.07
N PHE A 29 -11.95 -6.43 -3.35
CA PHE A 29 -13.04 -6.14 -2.43
C PHE A 29 -13.88 -7.37 -2.08
N GLU A 30 -14.30 -8.16 -3.07
CA GLU A 30 -15.12 -9.36 -2.82
C GLU A 30 -14.36 -10.38 -1.95
N LEU A 31 -13.06 -10.59 -2.19
CA LEU A 31 -12.25 -11.47 -1.36
C LEU A 31 -12.06 -10.90 0.06
N ALA A 32 -11.83 -9.60 0.19
CA ALA A 32 -11.70 -8.96 1.50
C ALA A 32 -12.96 -9.12 2.33
N ILE A 33 -14.13 -8.93 1.73
CA ILE A 33 -15.44 -9.11 2.37
C ILE A 33 -15.67 -10.59 2.75
N GLN A 34 -15.45 -11.51 1.82
CA GLN A 34 -15.71 -12.94 2.02
C GLN A 34 -14.84 -13.56 3.11
N TYR A 35 -13.58 -13.13 3.19
CA TYR A 35 -12.59 -13.73 4.09
C TYR A 35 -12.24 -12.85 5.29
N ASP A 36 -13.01 -11.80 5.57
CA ASP A 36 -12.82 -10.89 6.70
C ASP A 36 -11.40 -10.35 6.78
N CYS A 37 -10.83 -9.93 5.64
CA CYS A 37 -9.49 -9.37 5.61
C CYS A 37 -9.43 -8.08 6.43
N ALA A 38 -8.35 -7.89 7.18
CA ALA A 38 -8.11 -6.68 7.96
C ALA A 38 -7.79 -5.48 7.05
N PHE A 39 -7.16 -5.73 5.91
CA PHE A 39 -6.83 -4.68 4.93
C PHE A 39 -6.93 -5.19 3.49
N LEU A 40 -7.07 -4.25 2.58
CA LEU A 40 -7.08 -4.44 1.13
C LEU A 40 -6.12 -3.42 0.51
N GLN A 41 -5.17 -3.86 -0.30
CA GLN A 41 -4.34 -2.96 -1.09
C GLN A 41 -4.84 -2.89 -2.54
N LEU A 42 -5.00 -1.68 -3.05
CA LEU A 42 -5.31 -1.37 -4.45
C LEU A 42 -4.15 -0.61 -5.08
N ASP A 43 -3.75 -0.99 -6.28
CA ASP A 43 -2.61 -0.36 -6.95
C ASP A 43 -2.92 1.05 -7.44
N SER A 44 -4.20 1.36 -7.69
CA SER A 44 -4.62 2.71 -8.05
C SER A 44 -6.05 2.98 -7.60
N VAL A 45 -6.23 4.05 -6.83
CA VAL A 45 -7.55 4.57 -6.42
C VAL A 45 -7.96 5.82 -7.21
N VAL A 46 -7.13 6.26 -8.11
CA VAL A 46 -7.36 7.36 -9.07
C VAL A 46 -7.14 6.87 -10.50
N GLY A 47 -7.57 7.60 -11.50
CA GLY A 47 -7.66 7.13 -12.87
C GLY A 47 -6.35 6.95 -13.65
N HIS A 48 -5.30 6.33 -13.08
CA HIS A 48 -3.97 6.29 -13.72
C HIS A 48 -3.73 5.14 -14.69
N VAL A 49 -4.23 3.94 -14.41
CA VAL A 49 -3.84 2.72 -15.17
C VAL A 49 -4.53 2.60 -16.51
N LYS A 50 -5.72 3.17 -16.61
CA LYS A 50 -6.52 3.29 -17.83
C LYS A 50 -7.33 4.58 -17.72
N PRO A 51 -7.72 5.18 -18.82
CA PRO A 51 -8.73 6.22 -18.79
C PRO A 51 -9.95 5.65 -18.05
N ARG A 52 -10.20 6.15 -16.86
CA ARG A 52 -11.37 5.79 -16.08
C ARG A 52 -12.20 7.04 -15.93
N ASP A 53 -13.46 6.91 -16.21
CA ASP A 53 -14.44 7.93 -15.94
C ASP A 53 -14.58 8.14 -14.43
N GLU A 54 -14.32 9.33 -13.94
CA GLU A 54 -14.33 9.67 -12.52
C GLU A 54 -15.68 9.41 -11.84
N PRO A 55 -16.84 9.74 -12.44
CA PRO A 55 -18.15 9.38 -11.90
C PRO A 55 -18.35 7.87 -11.72
N THR A 56 -17.86 7.06 -12.67
CA THR A 56 -17.91 5.59 -12.58
C THR A 56 -17.03 5.07 -11.45
N LEU A 57 -15.83 5.62 -11.28
CA LEU A 57 -14.94 5.29 -10.16
C LEU A 57 -15.56 5.66 -8.82
N ASP A 58 -16.15 6.83 -8.70
CA ASP A 58 -16.82 7.25 -7.47
C ASP A 58 -18.00 6.34 -7.11
N ALA A 59 -18.80 5.95 -8.09
CA ALA A 59 -19.89 5.00 -7.87
C ALA A 59 -19.36 3.63 -7.41
N PHE A 60 -18.28 3.14 -8.04
CA PHE A 60 -17.60 1.91 -7.68
C PHE A 60 -17.10 1.94 -6.22
N PHE A 61 -16.33 2.97 -5.85
CA PHE A 61 -15.78 3.08 -4.50
C PHE A 61 -16.90 3.24 -3.45
N ARG A 62 -17.92 4.06 -3.70
CA ARG A 62 -19.07 4.17 -2.79
C ARG A 62 -19.76 2.84 -2.56
N LEU A 63 -19.98 2.05 -3.61
CA LEU A 63 -20.61 0.73 -3.51
C LEU A 63 -19.80 -0.21 -2.63
N TYR A 64 -18.50 -0.34 -2.92
CA TYR A 64 -17.67 -1.30 -2.19
C TYR A 64 -17.31 -0.83 -0.78
N ARG A 65 -17.07 0.45 -0.58
CA ARG A 65 -16.78 1.03 0.75
C ARG A 65 -17.96 0.87 1.73
N SER A 66 -19.19 0.91 1.24
CA SER A 66 -20.37 0.67 2.08
C SER A 66 -20.51 -0.78 2.57
N ARG A 67 -19.84 -1.73 1.93
CA ARG A 67 -19.92 -3.17 2.19
C ARG A 67 -18.64 -3.76 2.82
N CYS A 68 -17.50 -3.11 2.64
CA CYS A 68 -16.19 -3.62 3.05
C CYS A 68 -15.70 -2.89 4.30
N GLN A 69 -15.39 -3.64 5.36
CA GLN A 69 -14.84 -3.12 6.61
C GLN A 69 -13.31 -3.14 6.64
N ALA A 70 -12.66 -3.75 5.64
CA ALA A 70 -11.21 -3.79 5.55
C ALA A 70 -10.64 -2.38 5.38
N PHE A 71 -9.48 -2.11 6.00
CA PHE A 71 -8.73 -0.88 5.78
C PHE A 71 -8.21 -0.85 4.33
N VAL A 72 -8.62 0.12 3.54
CA VAL A 72 -8.23 0.23 2.13
C VAL A 72 -6.96 1.05 2.00
N MET A 73 -5.89 0.41 1.55
CA MET A 73 -4.61 1.02 1.21
C MET A 73 -4.60 1.34 -0.29
N GLY A 74 -4.62 2.62 -0.65
CA GLY A 74 -4.79 3.07 -2.03
C GLY A 74 -3.51 3.60 -2.66
N GLY A 75 -3.09 3.06 -3.80
CA GLY A 75 -1.97 3.56 -4.59
C GLY A 75 -2.33 4.85 -5.33
N VAL A 76 -1.42 5.83 -5.30
CA VAL A 76 -1.48 7.05 -6.11
C VAL A 76 -0.17 7.20 -6.85
N ARG A 77 -0.21 7.32 -8.17
CA ARG A 77 0.99 7.35 -9.01
C ARG A 77 1.96 6.24 -8.64
N PHE A 78 1.39 5.04 -8.56
CA PHE A 78 2.05 3.84 -8.09
C PHE A 78 3.03 3.29 -9.14
N LYS A 79 4.00 2.47 -8.72
CA LYS A 79 4.99 1.86 -9.62
C LYS A 79 4.34 1.17 -10.82
N TYR A 80 5.03 1.18 -11.94
CA TYR A 80 4.60 0.58 -13.22
C TYR A 80 3.32 1.17 -13.82
N GLN A 81 2.86 2.31 -13.33
CA GLN A 81 1.63 2.92 -13.82
C GLN A 81 1.91 4.24 -14.54
N PRO A 82 1.46 4.40 -15.80
CA PRO A 82 1.52 5.68 -16.47
C PRO A 82 0.56 6.66 -15.79
N VAL A 83 0.95 7.92 -15.74
CA VAL A 83 0.04 9.01 -15.35
C VAL A 83 -0.77 9.38 -16.57
N LEU A 84 -2.05 9.04 -16.59
CA LEU A 84 -2.96 9.27 -17.71
C LEU A 84 -3.96 10.42 -17.45
N SER A 85 -4.02 10.95 -16.23
CA SER A 85 -4.83 12.12 -15.90
C SER A 85 -4.04 13.41 -16.09
N GLU A 86 -4.76 14.51 -16.36
CA GLU A 86 -4.22 15.86 -16.40
C GLU A 86 -4.13 16.49 -15.01
N HIS A 87 -4.56 15.77 -13.97
CA HIS A 87 -4.51 16.23 -12.59
C HIS A 87 -3.07 16.40 -12.09
N THR A 88 -2.88 17.35 -11.19
CA THR A 88 -1.66 17.46 -10.40
C THR A 88 -1.55 16.30 -9.40
N VAL A 89 -0.38 16.13 -8.78
CA VAL A 89 -0.19 15.12 -7.70
C VAL A 89 -1.13 15.42 -6.54
N GLU A 90 -1.27 16.69 -6.20
CA GLU A 90 -2.10 17.17 -5.10
C GLU A 90 -3.58 16.86 -5.33
N GLU A 91 -4.09 17.09 -6.53
CA GLU A 91 -5.48 16.75 -6.90
C GLU A 91 -5.72 15.24 -6.82
N ASP A 92 -4.80 14.43 -7.36
CA ASP A 92 -4.89 12.98 -7.26
C ASP A 92 -4.89 12.49 -5.81
N LEU A 93 -4.06 13.07 -4.95
CA LEU A 93 -4.01 12.73 -3.53
C LEU A 93 -5.31 13.12 -2.82
N GLN A 94 -5.87 14.28 -3.11
CA GLN A 94 -7.17 14.70 -2.54
C GLN A 94 -8.31 13.76 -2.97
N ILE A 95 -8.36 13.36 -4.24
CA ILE A 95 -9.33 12.37 -4.72
C ILE A 95 -9.15 11.05 -3.97
N ALA A 96 -7.91 10.60 -3.77
CA ALA A 96 -7.60 9.34 -3.10
C ALA A 96 -8.14 9.30 -1.65
N THR A 97 -8.08 10.40 -0.91
CA THR A 97 -8.57 10.46 0.49
C THR A 97 -10.08 10.17 0.60
N THR A 98 -10.83 10.33 -0.48
CA THR A 98 -12.27 10.00 -0.50
C THR A 98 -12.55 8.52 -0.81
N ARG A 99 -11.53 7.75 -1.23
CA ARG A 99 -11.67 6.39 -1.75
C ARG A 99 -10.94 5.32 -0.94
N CYS A 100 -9.95 5.70 -0.15
CA CYS A 100 -9.17 4.78 0.68
C CYS A 100 -9.02 5.31 2.12
N ASP A 101 -8.45 4.50 3.00
CA ASP A 101 -8.18 4.84 4.41
C ASP A 101 -6.72 5.21 4.64
N GLY A 102 -5.86 4.94 3.68
CA GLY A 102 -4.45 5.33 3.68
C GLY A 102 -3.85 5.25 2.30
N VAL A 103 -2.96 6.17 1.99
CA VAL A 103 -2.30 6.27 0.68
C VAL A 103 -0.99 5.49 0.67
N CYS A 104 -0.76 4.74 -0.40
CA CYS A 104 0.49 4.05 -0.69
C CYS A 104 1.33 4.86 -1.69
N VAL A 105 2.58 5.17 -1.31
CA VAL A 105 3.56 5.81 -2.19
C VAL A 105 4.67 4.83 -2.58
N THR A 106 5.05 4.81 -3.86
CA THR A 106 6.17 4.02 -4.38
C THR A 106 7.03 4.87 -5.31
N GLN A 107 8.23 4.39 -5.60
CA GLN A 107 8.99 4.82 -6.76
C GLN A 107 8.49 4.06 -8.02
N ASP A 108 9.27 4.04 -9.08
CA ASP A 108 8.82 3.57 -10.40
C ASP A 108 8.84 2.04 -10.53
N LYS A 109 9.66 1.33 -9.71
CA LYS A 109 9.87 -0.12 -9.81
C LYS A 109 9.89 -0.80 -8.45
N THR A 110 9.60 -2.10 -8.42
CA THR A 110 9.75 -2.94 -7.23
C THR A 110 11.21 -2.94 -6.75
N GLY A 111 11.41 -2.78 -5.44
CA GLY A 111 12.75 -2.72 -4.82
C GLY A 111 13.48 -1.39 -5.01
N GLN A 112 12.98 -0.50 -5.84
CA GLN A 112 13.54 0.85 -5.96
C GLN A 112 13.10 1.69 -4.77
N GLU A 113 14.05 2.34 -4.11
CA GLU A 113 13.78 3.24 -3.00
C GLU A 113 12.84 4.37 -3.41
N THR A 114 11.82 4.59 -2.62
CA THR A 114 10.96 5.77 -2.78
C THR A 114 11.70 7.00 -2.29
N SER A 115 11.88 7.99 -3.16
CA SER A 115 12.60 9.21 -2.81
C SER A 115 11.95 9.95 -1.65
N LEU A 116 12.77 10.46 -0.74
CA LEU A 116 12.30 11.23 0.41
C LEU A 116 11.51 12.48 -0.02
N GLU A 117 11.93 13.11 -1.13
CA GLU A 117 11.24 14.26 -1.72
C GLU A 117 9.79 13.91 -2.10
N LYS A 118 9.57 12.75 -2.73
CA LYS A 118 8.22 12.27 -3.08
C LYS A 118 7.39 12.00 -1.83
N ILE A 119 7.96 11.37 -0.81
CA ILE A 119 7.28 11.09 0.48
C ILE A 119 6.88 12.41 1.15
N ILE A 120 7.77 13.40 1.21
CA ILE A 120 7.52 14.72 1.79
C ILE A 120 6.40 15.44 1.02
N THR A 121 6.41 15.39 -0.31
CA THR A 121 5.36 15.98 -1.15
C THR A 121 3.99 15.36 -0.84
N PHE A 122 3.93 14.03 -0.74
CA PHE A 122 2.71 13.32 -0.37
C PHE A 122 2.25 13.72 1.05
N ARG A 123 3.15 13.73 2.04
CA ARG A 123 2.82 14.11 3.42
C ARG A 123 2.28 15.55 3.51
N ARG A 124 2.90 16.50 2.82
CA ARG A 124 2.41 17.89 2.81
C ARG A 124 0.99 18.04 2.30
N THR A 125 0.65 17.27 1.27
CA THR A 125 -0.70 17.31 0.67
C THR A 125 -1.73 16.57 1.51
N LEU A 126 -1.34 15.45 2.11
CA LEU A 126 -2.23 14.57 2.88
C LEU A 126 -2.45 15.04 4.32
N GLY A 127 -1.57 15.91 4.88
CA GLY A 127 -1.64 16.29 6.29
C GLY A 127 -1.52 15.05 7.19
N ASP A 128 -2.51 14.81 8.05
CA ASP A 128 -2.54 13.67 8.98
C ASP A 128 -3.16 12.39 8.39
N PHE A 129 -3.54 12.41 7.11
CA PHE A 129 -4.09 11.22 6.46
C PHE A 129 -3.02 10.12 6.35
N PRO A 130 -3.34 8.83 6.66
CA PRO A 130 -2.35 7.75 6.70
C PRO A 130 -1.57 7.59 5.38
N LEU A 131 -0.23 7.54 5.48
CA LEU A 131 0.70 7.40 4.36
C LEU A 131 1.64 6.22 4.58
N PHE A 132 1.72 5.31 3.61
CA PHE A 132 2.57 4.12 3.64
C PHE A 132 3.59 4.13 2.51
N VAL A 133 4.86 3.87 2.83
CA VAL A 133 5.91 3.67 1.82
C VAL A 133 5.90 2.21 1.37
N CYS A 134 5.71 1.97 0.06
CA CYS A 134 5.44 0.62 -0.46
C CYS A 134 6.45 0.15 -1.51
N ALA A 135 7.67 0.71 -1.53
CA ALA A 135 8.77 0.25 -2.37
C ALA A 135 10.14 0.64 -1.81
N GLY A 136 11.10 -0.28 -1.92
CA GLY A 136 12.52 -0.05 -1.65
C GLY A 136 12.87 0.30 -0.21
N VAL A 137 12.08 -0.19 0.74
CA VAL A 137 12.32 0.02 2.17
C VAL A 137 13.40 -0.95 2.65
N THR A 138 14.41 -0.43 3.38
CA THR A 138 15.54 -1.16 3.94
C THR A 138 15.85 -0.64 5.36
N PRO A 139 16.68 -1.34 6.16
CA PRO A 139 17.10 -0.85 7.48
C PRO A 139 17.80 0.51 7.45
N GLU A 140 18.49 0.82 6.34
CA GLU A 140 19.26 2.05 6.20
C GLU A 140 18.37 3.27 5.96
N ASN A 141 17.21 3.10 5.31
CA ASN A 141 16.35 4.23 4.93
C ASN A 141 15.04 4.33 5.74
N ILE A 142 14.64 3.27 6.47
CA ILE A 142 13.35 3.23 7.18
C ILE A 142 13.20 4.38 8.19
N ALA A 143 14.27 4.73 8.92
CA ALA A 143 14.22 5.78 9.93
C ALA A 143 13.89 7.15 9.32
N SER A 144 14.52 7.49 8.18
CA SER A 144 14.24 8.76 7.48
C SER A 144 12.85 8.79 6.85
N GLN A 145 12.38 7.64 6.34
CA GLN A 145 11.05 7.54 5.71
C GLN A 145 9.92 7.62 6.75
N LEU A 146 10.08 7.00 7.93
CA LEU A 146 9.09 7.04 9.01
C LEU A 146 8.96 8.41 9.70
N GLN A 147 9.86 9.36 9.43
CA GLN A 147 9.65 10.77 9.84
C GLN A 147 8.45 11.40 9.12
N TYR A 148 8.08 10.90 7.96
CA TYR A 148 7.03 11.45 7.10
C TYR A 148 5.92 10.46 6.77
N ALA A 149 6.11 9.16 7.02
CA ALA A 149 5.14 8.11 6.75
C ALA A 149 4.75 7.39 8.04
N ASP A 150 3.52 6.88 8.09
CA ASP A 150 2.96 6.18 9.26
C ASP A 150 3.35 4.70 9.28
N GLY A 151 3.80 4.18 8.14
CA GLY A 151 4.20 2.79 8.01
C GLY A 151 4.83 2.44 6.68
N ALA A 152 5.15 1.16 6.51
CA ALA A 152 5.76 0.66 5.28
C ALA A 152 5.24 -0.73 4.91
N VAL A 153 5.22 -1.02 3.59
CA VAL A 153 4.99 -2.36 3.04
C VAL A 153 6.31 -2.86 2.46
N VAL A 154 6.81 -3.95 3.03
CA VAL A 154 8.14 -4.50 2.70
C VAL A 154 7.99 -5.89 2.10
N GLY A 155 8.56 -6.12 0.95
CA GLY A 155 8.51 -7.42 0.26
C GLY A 155 9.89 -7.91 -0.15
N SER A 156 10.50 -7.29 -1.15
CA SER A 156 11.77 -7.75 -1.72
C SER A 156 12.93 -7.77 -0.73
N TYR A 157 13.01 -6.82 0.20
CA TYR A 157 14.08 -6.80 1.20
C TYR A 157 14.09 -8.08 2.07
N PHE A 158 12.93 -8.62 2.40
CA PHE A 158 12.82 -9.83 3.24
C PHE A 158 13.25 -11.12 2.54
N LYS A 159 13.62 -11.06 1.29
CA LYS A 159 13.91 -12.22 0.45
C LYS A 159 15.38 -12.29 0.05
N GLN A 160 15.87 -13.50 -0.17
CA GLN A 160 17.24 -13.74 -0.61
C GLN A 160 17.56 -12.97 -1.89
N GLY A 161 18.72 -12.28 -1.87
CA GLY A 161 19.14 -11.41 -2.96
C GLY A 161 18.29 -10.15 -3.14
N HIS A 162 17.41 -9.84 -2.19
CA HIS A 162 16.49 -8.69 -2.21
C HIS A 162 15.63 -8.63 -3.48
N LYS A 163 15.23 -9.81 -3.99
CA LYS A 163 14.40 -9.97 -5.19
C LYS A 163 13.03 -10.51 -4.81
N ASP A 164 12.01 -10.09 -5.54
CA ASP A 164 10.64 -10.56 -5.35
C ASP A 164 10.45 -12.07 -5.60
N SER A 165 11.36 -12.70 -6.35
CA SER A 165 11.42 -14.15 -6.59
C SER A 165 12.26 -14.94 -5.58
N GLY A 166 12.93 -14.29 -4.63
CA GLY A 166 13.77 -14.96 -3.62
C GLY A 166 12.93 -15.61 -2.50
N ASP A 167 13.52 -16.57 -1.81
CA ASP A 167 12.95 -17.17 -0.61
C ASP A 167 13.00 -16.19 0.57
N LEU A 168 12.06 -16.31 1.50
CA LEU A 168 12.00 -15.48 2.70
C LEU A 168 13.23 -15.75 3.58
N CYS A 169 13.87 -14.69 4.06
CA CYS A 169 15.02 -14.72 4.96
C CYS A 169 14.64 -14.11 6.32
N PRO A 170 14.49 -14.90 7.38
CA PRO A 170 14.12 -14.42 8.70
C PRO A 170 15.09 -13.38 9.28
N GLU A 171 16.37 -13.51 8.97
CA GLU A 171 17.41 -12.59 9.42
C GLU A 171 17.19 -11.17 8.85
N TYR A 172 16.76 -11.06 7.59
CA TYR A 172 16.43 -9.75 7.00
C TYR A 172 15.17 -9.13 7.61
N VAL A 173 14.21 -9.97 7.97
CA VAL A 173 13.02 -9.51 8.71
C VAL A 173 13.45 -8.93 10.06
N GLN A 174 14.31 -9.65 10.81
CA GLN A 174 14.81 -9.20 12.11
C GLN A 174 15.60 -7.89 11.99
N GLN A 175 16.52 -7.79 11.03
CA GLN A 175 17.32 -6.59 10.79
C GLN A 175 16.44 -5.34 10.56
N LEU A 176 15.40 -5.47 9.72
CA LEU A 176 14.50 -4.36 9.49
C LEU A 176 13.68 -4.01 10.75
N MET A 177 13.19 -5.02 11.46
CA MET A 177 12.40 -4.77 12.69
C MET A 177 13.22 -4.11 13.78
N ASP A 178 14.50 -4.44 13.91
CA ASP A 178 15.42 -3.78 14.83
C ASP A 178 15.60 -2.29 14.44
N ALA A 179 15.78 -2.00 13.17
CA ALA A 179 15.87 -0.62 12.67
C ALA A 179 14.56 0.16 12.91
N VAL A 180 13.40 -0.46 12.73
CA VAL A 180 12.10 0.15 13.03
C VAL A 180 11.96 0.46 14.52
N GLN A 181 12.37 -0.45 15.39
CA GLN A 181 12.33 -0.22 16.84
C GLN A 181 13.23 0.93 17.25
N LEU A 182 14.45 1.01 16.71
CA LEU A 182 15.35 2.13 16.95
C LEU A 182 14.75 3.45 16.49
N ALA A 183 14.16 3.49 15.30
CA ALA A 183 13.51 4.69 14.78
C ALA A 183 12.35 5.15 15.67
N ARG A 184 11.51 4.22 16.16
CA ARG A 184 10.37 4.54 17.04
C ARG A 184 10.79 5.03 18.44
N ASN A 185 11.91 4.55 18.95
CA ASN A 185 12.43 4.96 20.28
C ASN A 185 13.15 6.32 20.22
N SER A 186 13.42 6.85 19.03
CA SER A 186 14.11 8.13 18.81
C SER A 186 13.14 9.32 18.66
N HIS A 187 11.85 9.05 18.71
CA HIS A 187 10.74 10.03 18.70
C HIS A 187 9.96 9.97 20.01
#